data_fadb1222e5557ec4e561d15ce5a4385e
#
_entry.id   fadb1222e5557ec4e561d15ce5a4385e
#
_cell.length_a   1.000
_cell.length_b   1.000
_cell.length_c   1.000
_cell.angle_alpha   90.00
_cell.angle_beta   90.00
_cell.angle_gamma   90.00
#
_symmetry.space_group_name_H-M   'P 1'
#
loop_
_entity.id
_entity.type
_entity.pdbx_description
1 polymer ?
#
loop_
_entity_poly.entity_id
_entity_poly.type
_entity_poly.pdbx_seq_one_letter_code
_entity_poly.pdbx_strand_id
1 'polypeptide(L)'
;LVASAVASARAACPSGTSLDTSIEHFPAAHRIATDDSAYGASEVTVASDFSVHYDTYFKVVRTHCGPHAISGCVPRTYVLTLCGATAPEQYANGTALPADAKHFTIPVEGVALPGSTPVTFLEMLDLRDAIELLDPTYVHSPCLQHLEETEQIDTTKNEYGTTTWAARAAAHEDVQVVFTDSWGTGASGTDKDVVFDATADPGALARAEWIKFISVFFNAEEKANLYFAREKAAFEATSASTASLSASLYGGESASAGKTCAWVQKYDDWYTGATEYHVSYTTYKQELCVGAGMTPAVDAADLALTTPAYKMVFTNVDEFHAKLKTYDVIIDETYQYDVVNAAKDVVLNSLGVDPDDVSASLKPGALLLRTDGHVTDAVTNLTDANGNAMDWYESAVARPALVLADLAHRAWPEDIAAPPAGCARYFRDVLAGEMPVVNGKDECDVWIAAENEQMCLNNPVLAWDAELEANAASKTIGAVAAMVVGAVAAMLVA
;
A
#
# COMPACT_ATOMS: atom_id res chain seq x y z
N LEU A 1 -5.60 32.62 1.09
CA LEU A 1 -5.38 32.02 2.39
C LEU A 1 -4.01 31.36 2.32
N VAL A 2 -3.05 31.89 3.05
CA VAL A 2 -1.67 31.40 3.13
C VAL A 2 -1.72 30.03 3.80
N ALA A 3 -1.50 28.98 3.03
CA ALA A 3 -1.19 27.68 3.59
C ALA A 3 0.16 27.84 4.29
N SER A 4 0.16 27.83 5.62
CA SER A 4 1.37 27.63 6.40
C SER A 4 1.85 26.22 6.08
N ALA A 5 2.85 26.13 5.21
CA ALA A 5 3.68 24.97 5.14
C ALA A 5 4.30 24.79 6.53
N VAL A 6 3.76 23.89 7.33
CA VAL A 6 4.48 23.31 8.44
C VAL A 6 5.51 22.41 7.77
N ALA A 7 6.66 23.00 7.45
CA ALA A 7 7.84 22.21 7.16
C ALA A 7 8.06 21.33 8.39
N SER A 8 7.74 20.05 8.28
CA SER A 8 8.20 19.03 9.21
C SER A 8 9.71 19.10 9.12
N ALA A 9 10.33 19.77 10.09
CA ALA A 9 11.78 19.85 10.16
C ALA A 9 12.25 18.41 10.33
N ARG A 10 12.75 17.80 9.26
CA ARG A 10 13.55 16.59 9.33
C ARG A 10 14.67 16.86 10.32
N ALA A 11 14.63 16.20 11.45
CA ALA A 11 15.70 16.30 12.42
C ALA A 11 16.87 15.47 11.89
N ALA A 12 17.68 16.08 11.05
CA ALA A 12 18.99 15.55 10.68
C ALA A 12 19.71 15.10 11.96
N CYS A 13 20.50 14.02 11.86
CA CYS A 13 21.36 13.64 12.97
C CYS A 13 22.42 14.73 13.21
N PRO A 14 22.26 15.65 14.18
CA PRO A 14 23.19 16.76 14.34
C PRO A 14 24.60 16.23 14.62
N SER A 15 25.60 16.76 13.94
CA SER A 15 26.99 16.38 14.18
C SER A 15 27.34 16.66 15.66
N GLY A 16 27.87 15.64 16.35
CA GLY A 16 28.22 15.70 17.78
C GLY A 16 27.09 15.34 18.73
N THR A 17 25.92 14.90 18.23
CA THR A 17 24.90 14.28 19.08
C THR A 17 25.47 13.02 19.74
N SER A 18 25.27 12.90 21.05
CA SER A 18 25.60 11.68 21.82
C SER A 18 24.33 11.20 22.51
N LEU A 19 23.96 9.96 22.26
CA LEU A 19 22.80 9.31 22.87
C LEU A 19 23.26 8.47 24.07
N ASP A 20 22.56 8.56 25.19
CA ASP A 20 22.76 7.66 26.32
C ASP A 20 22.19 6.29 26.02
N THR A 21 23.03 5.33 25.66
CA THR A 21 22.65 3.97 25.31
C THR A 21 22.30 3.08 26.52
N SER A 22 22.39 3.61 27.73
CA SER A 22 22.08 2.87 28.97
C SER A 22 20.62 2.97 29.39
N ILE A 23 19.86 3.88 28.78
CA ILE A 23 18.41 4.08 29.03
C ILE A 23 17.57 3.50 27.90
N GLU A 24 16.33 3.13 28.24
CA GLU A 24 15.34 2.68 27.28
C GLU A 24 14.78 3.88 26.51
N HIS A 25 14.85 3.86 25.18
CA HIS A 25 14.37 4.93 24.31
C HIS A 25 13.01 4.64 23.68
N PHE A 26 12.51 3.41 23.76
CA PHE A 26 11.23 3.00 23.19
C PHE A 26 10.20 2.68 24.27
N PRO A 27 8.90 2.90 24.04
CA PRO A 27 7.88 2.60 25.04
C PRO A 27 7.73 1.10 25.27
N ALA A 28 7.49 0.69 26.52
CA ALA A 28 7.17 -0.70 26.86
C ALA A 28 5.84 -1.15 26.22
N ALA A 29 4.90 -0.24 26.00
CA ALA A 29 3.69 -0.47 25.23
C ALA A 29 3.92 -0.04 23.77
N HIS A 30 3.91 -0.96 22.85
CA HIS A 30 4.27 -0.80 21.44
C HIS A 30 3.28 0.06 20.63
N ARG A 31 2.90 1.28 21.08
CA ARG A 31 1.90 2.10 20.38
C ARG A 31 2.19 3.59 20.36
N ILE A 32 2.52 4.18 21.49
CA ILE A 32 2.59 5.65 21.65
C ILE A 32 3.84 5.97 22.47
N ALA A 33 4.58 7.03 22.09
CA ALA A 33 5.63 7.57 22.93
C ALA A 33 5.06 8.00 24.29
N THR A 34 5.75 7.66 25.36
CA THR A 34 5.41 8.03 26.74
C THR A 34 6.41 9.06 27.27
N ASP A 35 6.14 9.62 28.45
CA ASP A 35 7.08 10.54 29.11
C ASP A 35 8.44 9.88 29.42
N ASP A 36 8.47 8.53 29.46
CA ASP A 36 9.66 7.74 29.72
C ASP A 36 10.42 7.34 28.44
N SER A 37 9.85 7.61 27.25
CA SER A 37 10.48 7.33 25.96
C SER A 37 10.31 8.49 24.99
N ALA A 38 11.35 8.74 24.19
CA ALA A 38 11.35 9.80 23.19
C ALA A 38 10.75 9.37 21.84
N TYR A 39 10.58 8.08 21.59
CA TYR A 39 10.19 7.51 20.31
C TYR A 39 9.01 6.56 20.46
N GLY A 40 8.18 6.45 19.43
CA GLY A 40 7.12 5.46 19.35
C GLY A 40 7.62 4.05 19.08
N ALA A 41 6.74 3.06 19.23
CA ALA A 41 6.99 1.69 18.84
C ALA A 41 5.76 1.08 18.17
N SER A 42 5.96 0.10 17.28
CA SER A 42 4.89 -0.61 16.54
C SER A 42 4.91 -2.10 16.86
N GLU A 43 3.72 -2.69 16.95
CA GLU A 43 3.52 -4.13 16.96
C GLU A 43 2.99 -4.56 15.60
N VAL A 44 3.59 -5.59 14.98
CA VAL A 44 3.10 -6.21 13.75
C VAL A 44 2.06 -7.24 14.13
N THR A 45 0.84 -7.11 13.62
CA THR A 45 -0.34 -7.86 14.11
C THR A 45 -1.00 -8.75 13.05
N VAL A 46 -0.86 -8.41 11.77
CA VAL A 46 -1.52 -9.09 10.65
C VAL A 46 -0.50 -9.50 9.58
N ALA A 47 0.46 -8.64 9.25
CA ALA A 47 1.51 -8.96 8.29
C ALA A 47 2.35 -10.15 8.76
N SER A 48 2.68 -11.04 7.84
CA SER A 48 3.46 -12.26 8.10
C SER A 48 4.90 -12.15 7.64
N ASP A 49 5.17 -11.25 6.70
CA ASP A 49 6.42 -11.27 5.95
C ASP A 49 7.47 -10.29 6.50
N PHE A 50 7.16 -9.64 7.61
CA PHE A 50 8.15 -8.90 8.40
C PHE A 50 7.87 -8.90 9.90
N SER A 51 8.87 -8.56 10.68
CA SER A 51 8.78 -8.35 12.14
C SER A 51 9.68 -7.22 12.59
N VAL A 52 9.32 -6.58 13.69
CA VAL A 52 10.11 -5.52 14.34
C VAL A 52 10.36 -5.90 15.79
N HIS A 53 11.63 -5.81 16.21
CA HIS A 53 12.03 -5.95 17.58
C HIS A 53 12.71 -4.66 18.07
N TYR A 54 12.29 -4.15 19.20
CA TYR A 54 12.85 -2.96 19.86
C TYR A 54 13.81 -3.39 20.94
N ASP A 55 14.97 -2.77 20.95
CA ASP A 55 15.98 -2.90 21.98
C ASP A 55 16.34 -1.49 22.48
N THR A 56 17.05 -1.34 23.58
CA THR A 56 17.33 -0.12 24.32
C THR A 56 17.38 1.17 23.46
N TYR A 57 18.18 1.17 22.39
CA TYR A 57 18.42 2.34 21.52
C TYR A 57 18.47 2.01 20.03
N PHE A 58 18.03 0.81 19.65
CA PHE A 58 17.99 0.39 18.27
C PHE A 58 16.79 -0.53 18.00
N LYS A 59 16.45 -0.69 16.75
CA LYS A 59 15.39 -1.58 16.29
C LYS A 59 16.01 -2.64 15.38
N VAL A 60 15.46 -3.84 15.40
CA VAL A 60 15.84 -4.91 14.47
C VAL A 60 14.62 -5.28 13.66
N VAL A 61 14.67 -5.00 12.36
CA VAL A 61 13.64 -5.34 11.39
C VAL A 61 14.08 -6.57 10.63
N ARG A 62 13.19 -7.54 10.47
CA ARG A 62 13.44 -8.74 9.69
C ARG A 62 12.35 -8.93 8.64
N THR A 63 12.76 -9.21 7.42
CA THR A 63 11.84 -9.74 6.42
C THR A 63 11.83 -11.26 6.49
N HIS A 64 10.70 -11.85 6.17
CA HIS A 64 10.48 -13.29 6.12
C HIS A 64 10.12 -13.69 4.70
N CYS A 65 10.30 -14.96 4.37
CA CYS A 65 9.85 -15.50 3.11
C CYS A 65 8.51 -16.20 3.35
N GLY A 66 7.43 -15.49 3.08
CA GLY A 66 6.08 -15.99 3.20
C GLY A 66 5.71 -17.03 2.14
N PRO A 67 4.48 -17.56 2.19
CA PRO A 67 4.02 -18.60 1.26
C PRO A 67 3.93 -18.14 -0.19
N HIS A 68 3.89 -16.83 -0.44
CA HIS A 68 3.86 -16.22 -1.77
C HIS A 68 5.20 -15.65 -2.20
N ALA A 69 6.24 -15.83 -1.38
CA ALA A 69 7.58 -15.37 -1.71
C ALA A 69 8.09 -16.01 -3.01
N ILE A 70 8.89 -15.25 -3.74
CA ILE A 70 9.54 -15.75 -4.95
C ILE A 70 10.45 -16.94 -4.62
N SER A 71 10.66 -17.79 -5.62
CA SER A 71 11.67 -18.85 -5.51
C SER A 71 13.05 -18.23 -5.28
N GLY A 72 13.73 -18.66 -4.21
CA GLY A 72 15.02 -18.10 -3.84
C GLY A 72 14.97 -16.87 -2.93
N CYS A 73 13.80 -16.52 -2.41
CA CYS A 73 13.69 -15.49 -1.37
C CYS A 73 14.68 -15.78 -0.24
N VAL A 74 15.31 -14.74 0.27
CA VAL A 74 16.24 -14.80 1.40
C VAL A 74 15.80 -13.79 2.45
N PRO A 75 15.50 -14.23 3.69
CA PRO A 75 15.20 -13.32 4.78
C PRO A 75 16.34 -12.33 5.01
N ARG A 76 15.99 -11.08 5.32
CA ARG A 76 16.95 -9.99 5.57
C ARG A 76 16.81 -9.47 7.00
N THR A 77 17.92 -8.96 7.54
CA THR A 77 17.92 -8.30 8.84
C THR A 77 18.50 -6.89 8.70
N TYR A 78 17.76 -5.92 9.24
CA TYR A 78 18.15 -4.51 9.28
C TYR A 78 18.23 -4.06 10.73
N VAL A 79 19.36 -3.45 11.11
CA VAL A 79 19.60 -2.89 12.44
C VAL A 79 19.54 -1.38 12.31
N LEU A 80 18.55 -0.78 12.97
CA LEU A 80 18.23 0.63 12.88
C LEU A 80 18.65 1.31 14.19
N THR A 81 19.78 1.98 14.17
CA THR A 81 20.37 2.60 15.37
C THR A 81 19.97 4.05 15.47
N LEU A 82 19.48 4.49 16.63
CA LEU A 82 19.17 5.89 16.89
C LEU A 82 20.40 6.78 16.71
N CYS A 83 20.15 7.94 16.09
CA CYS A 83 21.16 8.97 15.89
C CYS A 83 21.91 9.31 17.19
N GLY A 84 23.22 9.42 17.11
CA GLY A 84 24.10 9.71 18.24
C GLY A 84 24.57 8.49 19.03
N ALA A 85 24.07 7.29 18.69
CA ALA A 85 24.55 6.03 19.26
C ALA A 85 25.51 5.32 18.29
N THR A 86 26.40 4.49 18.88
CA THR A 86 27.24 3.57 18.10
C THR A 86 26.41 2.35 17.67
N ALA A 87 26.62 1.88 16.45
CA ALA A 87 25.97 0.68 15.95
C ALA A 87 26.21 -0.52 16.88
N PRO A 88 25.15 -1.25 17.30
CA PRO A 88 25.28 -2.37 18.23
C PRO A 88 25.86 -3.60 17.51
N GLU A 89 26.60 -4.42 18.24
CA GLU A 89 27.03 -5.75 17.78
C GLU A 89 26.19 -6.89 18.36
N GLN A 90 25.41 -6.59 19.41
CA GLN A 90 24.58 -7.57 20.11
C GLN A 90 23.32 -6.92 20.70
N TYR A 91 22.32 -7.74 20.98
CA TYR A 91 21.15 -7.37 21.76
C TYR A 91 21.50 -7.09 23.21
N ALA A 92 20.63 -6.39 23.93
CA ALA A 92 20.80 -6.11 25.37
C ALA A 92 20.97 -7.39 26.23
N ASN A 93 20.41 -8.51 25.77
CA ASN A 93 20.56 -9.81 26.44
C ASN A 93 21.90 -10.52 26.15
N GLY A 94 22.80 -9.89 25.39
CA GLY A 94 24.11 -10.44 25.02
C GLY A 94 24.14 -11.40 23.84
N THR A 95 22.97 -11.63 23.18
CA THR A 95 22.92 -12.41 21.94
C THR A 95 23.49 -11.58 20.78
N ALA A 96 24.42 -12.15 19.99
CA ALA A 96 25.00 -11.47 18.84
C ALA A 96 23.94 -11.18 17.77
N LEU A 97 24.03 -10.02 17.12
CA LEU A 97 23.26 -9.71 15.93
C LEU A 97 23.75 -10.55 14.73
N PRO A 98 22.89 -10.84 13.73
CA PRO A 98 23.32 -11.55 12.52
C PRO A 98 24.48 -10.83 11.84
N ALA A 99 25.51 -11.56 11.44
CA ALA A 99 26.71 -10.99 10.82
C ALA A 99 26.46 -10.38 9.42
N ASP A 100 25.37 -10.75 8.78
CA ASP A 100 24.90 -10.25 7.49
C ASP A 100 23.84 -9.16 7.63
N ALA A 101 23.56 -8.69 8.85
CA ALA A 101 22.63 -7.60 9.07
C ALA A 101 23.16 -6.30 8.46
N LYS A 102 22.29 -5.57 7.77
CA LYS A 102 22.58 -4.22 7.30
C LYS A 102 22.26 -3.20 8.38
N HIS A 103 23.10 -2.20 8.51
CA HIS A 103 23.00 -1.19 9.58
C HIS A 103 22.65 0.18 9.02
N PHE A 104 21.68 0.84 9.64
CA PHE A 104 21.23 2.18 9.29
C PHE A 104 21.18 3.06 10.54
N THR A 105 21.54 4.34 10.38
CA THR A 105 21.27 5.35 11.40
C THR A 105 19.89 5.94 11.14
N ILE A 106 19.05 6.06 12.16
CA ILE A 106 17.69 6.57 12.06
C ILE A 106 17.46 7.83 12.91
N PRO A 107 16.58 8.74 12.48
CA PRO A 107 15.75 8.65 11.27
C PRO A 107 16.59 8.78 9.99
N VAL A 108 16.21 8.06 8.93
CA VAL A 108 16.77 8.29 7.60
C VAL A 108 16.21 9.59 7.02
N GLU A 109 16.98 10.25 6.17
CA GLU A 109 16.61 11.55 5.60
C GLU A 109 16.23 11.45 4.13
N GLY A 110 16.88 10.52 3.40
CA GLY A 110 16.66 10.37 1.99
C GLY A 110 16.54 8.92 1.54
N VAL A 111 15.60 8.67 0.63
CA VAL A 111 15.33 7.35 0.06
C VAL A 111 15.28 7.39 -1.46
N ALA A 112 15.56 6.25 -2.08
CA ALA A 112 15.37 6.04 -3.50
C ALA A 112 14.30 4.97 -3.74
N LEU A 113 13.44 5.21 -4.74
CA LEU A 113 12.31 4.35 -5.08
C LEU A 113 12.42 3.90 -6.54
N PRO A 114 12.80 2.63 -6.79
CA PRO A 114 12.82 2.04 -8.14
C PRO A 114 11.45 1.61 -8.66
N GLY A 115 10.40 1.78 -7.88
CA GLY A 115 9.02 1.44 -8.20
C GLY A 115 8.03 2.20 -7.35
N SER A 116 6.75 2.17 -7.73
CA SER A 116 5.69 3.01 -7.13
C SER A 116 5.11 2.47 -5.81
N THR A 117 5.25 1.18 -5.50
CA THR A 117 4.60 0.57 -4.32
C THR A 117 4.89 1.29 -3.00
N PRO A 118 6.12 1.80 -2.68
CA PRO A 118 6.36 2.49 -1.43
C PRO A 118 5.82 3.93 -1.38
N VAL A 119 5.45 4.52 -2.53
CA VAL A 119 5.07 5.93 -2.66
C VAL A 119 3.95 6.30 -1.69
N THR A 120 2.79 5.65 -1.80
CA THR A 120 1.63 5.96 -0.97
C THR A 120 1.93 5.81 0.53
N PHE A 121 2.71 4.80 0.92
CA PHE A 121 3.09 4.63 2.34
C PHE A 121 3.92 5.81 2.86
N LEU A 122 4.83 6.34 2.04
CA LEU A 122 5.61 7.53 2.40
C LEU A 122 4.72 8.78 2.44
N GLU A 123 3.81 8.94 1.48
CA GLU A 123 2.85 10.05 1.45
C GLU A 123 1.95 10.04 2.69
N MET A 124 1.39 8.88 3.07
CA MET A 124 0.57 8.70 4.28
C MET A 124 1.34 9.08 5.56
N LEU A 125 2.65 8.92 5.56
CA LEU A 125 3.51 9.28 6.69
C LEU A 125 4.01 10.73 6.65
N ASP A 126 3.60 11.56 5.66
CA ASP A 126 4.14 12.90 5.36
C ASP A 126 5.65 12.88 5.09
N LEU A 127 6.12 11.84 4.43
CA LEU A 127 7.54 11.61 4.12
C LEU A 127 7.86 11.77 2.63
N ARG A 128 6.97 12.42 1.86
CA ARG A 128 7.19 12.70 0.43
C ARG A 128 8.54 13.39 0.19
N ASP A 129 8.86 14.38 1.02
CA ASP A 129 10.13 15.10 0.93
C ASP A 129 11.37 14.24 1.23
N ALA A 130 11.21 12.99 1.69
CA ALA A 130 12.31 12.04 1.86
C ALA A 130 12.69 11.35 0.57
N ILE A 131 11.89 11.46 -0.48
CA ILE A 131 12.16 10.83 -1.76
C ILE A 131 13.17 11.69 -2.52
N GLU A 132 14.42 11.22 -2.60
CA GLU A 132 15.53 11.94 -3.25
C GLU A 132 15.75 11.47 -4.69
N LEU A 133 15.45 10.19 -4.97
CA LEU A 133 15.59 9.60 -6.29
C LEU A 133 14.40 8.69 -6.58
N LEU A 134 13.75 8.90 -7.74
CA LEU A 134 12.54 8.19 -8.14
C LEU A 134 12.68 7.61 -9.54
N ASP A 135 12.22 6.37 -9.75
CA ASP A 135 11.80 5.92 -11.08
C ASP A 135 10.35 6.36 -11.34
N PRO A 136 10.13 7.32 -12.22
CA PRO A 136 8.80 7.89 -12.42
C PRO A 136 7.90 7.02 -13.30
N THR A 137 8.38 5.93 -13.89
CA THR A 137 7.72 5.19 -14.98
C THR A 137 6.30 4.73 -14.63
N TYR A 138 6.05 4.31 -13.39
CA TYR A 138 4.76 3.79 -12.94
C TYR A 138 4.19 4.56 -11.73
N VAL A 139 4.68 5.79 -11.52
CA VAL A 139 4.20 6.62 -10.42
C VAL A 139 2.90 7.31 -10.83
N HIS A 140 1.83 7.02 -10.07
CA HIS A 140 0.53 7.63 -10.27
C HIS A 140 0.37 8.95 -9.50
N SER A 141 0.98 9.11 -8.33
CA SER A 141 0.82 10.29 -7.45
C SER A 141 0.95 11.61 -8.22
N PRO A 142 -0.12 12.43 -8.32
CA PRO A 142 -0.06 13.76 -8.92
C PRO A 142 0.98 14.66 -8.28
N CYS A 143 1.23 14.49 -6.97
CA CYS A 143 2.18 15.30 -6.23
C CYS A 143 3.63 14.98 -6.61
N LEU A 144 3.96 13.68 -6.80
CA LEU A 144 5.29 13.32 -7.28
C LEU A 144 5.50 13.72 -8.74
N GLN A 145 4.47 13.64 -9.59
CA GLN A 145 4.51 14.15 -10.95
C GLN A 145 4.78 15.65 -10.97
N HIS A 146 4.18 16.41 -10.05
CA HIS A 146 4.42 17.86 -9.90
C HIS A 146 5.86 18.14 -9.44
N LEU A 147 6.38 17.37 -8.47
CA LEU A 147 7.76 17.54 -7.99
C LEU A 147 8.78 17.19 -9.08
N GLU A 148 8.51 16.19 -9.90
CA GLU A 148 9.36 15.86 -11.05
C GLU A 148 9.37 17.00 -12.07
N GLU A 149 8.21 17.50 -12.48
CA GLU A 149 8.12 18.59 -13.46
C GLU A 149 8.83 19.87 -12.98
N THR A 150 8.77 20.13 -11.68
CA THR A 150 9.40 21.32 -11.05
C THR A 150 10.87 21.07 -10.67
N GLU A 151 11.45 19.95 -11.09
CA GLU A 151 12.85 19.55 -10.81
C GLU A 151 13.19 19.59 -9.31
N GLN A 152 12.22 19.26 -8.44
CA GLN A 152 12.41 19.21 -7.00
C GLN A 152 12.80 17.82 -6.48
N ILE A 153 12.76 16.82 -7.35
CA ILE A 153 13.16 15.44 -7.07
C ILE A 153 14.02 14.93 -8.23
N ASP A 154 15.07 14.20 -7.91
CA ASP A 154 15.87 13.53 -8.92
C ASP A 154 15.11 12.33 -9.50
N THR A 155 15.12 12.20 -10.84
CA THR A 155 14.47 11.06 -11.51
C THR A 155 15.44 10.30 -12.40
N THR A 156 15.26 8.99 -12.45
CA THR A 156 16.02 8.11 -13.34
C THR A 156 15.21 6.84 -13.60
N LYS A 157 14.96 6.52 -14.86
CA LYS A 157 14.27 5.28 -15.24
C LYS A 157 15.09 4.05 -14.89
N ASN A 158 14.45 3.06 -14.30
CA ASN A 158 15.02 1.75 -14.03
C ASN A 158 14.73 0.81 -15.22
N GLU A 159 15.47 1.01 -16.30
CA GLU A 159 15.28 0.26 -17.54
C GLU A 159 15.88 -1.15 -17.44
N TYR A 160 15.10 -2.15 -17.86
CA TYR A 160 15.55 -3.54 -17.87
C TYR A 160 16.83 -3.72 -18.69
N GLY A 161 17.80 -4.42 -18.10
CA GLY A 161 19.09 -4.71 -18.75
C GLY A 161 20.10 -3.56 -18.71
N THR A 162 19.79 -2.44 -18.07
CA THR A 162 20.74 -1.33 -17.83
C THR A 162 21.20 -1.30 -16.37
N THR A 163 22.28 -0.55 -16.12
CA THR A 163 22.81 -0.33 -14.75
C THR A 163 22.69 1.13 -14.32
N THR A 164 22.01 1.96 -15.11
CA THR A 164 21.94 3.42 -14.90
C THR A 164 21.30 3.76 -13.58
N TRP A 165 20.14 3.17 -13.27
CA TRP A 165 19.45 3.34 -11.98
C TRP A 165 20.35 2.91 -10.82
N ALA A 166 20.84 1.68 -10.84
CA ALA A 166 21.65 1.11 -9.76
C ALA A 166 22.89 1.95 -9.47
N ALA A 167 23.61 2.39 -10.53
CA ALA A 167 24.79 3.24 -10.39
C ALA A 167 24.43 4.61 -9.78
N ARG A 168 23.30 5.21 -10.20
CA ARG A 168 22.84 6.49 -9.66
C ARG A 168 22.41 6.36 -8.22
N ALA A 169 21.57 5.38 -7.86
CA ALA A 169 21.14 5.14 -6.48
C ALA A 169 22.32 4.84 -5.54
N ALA A 170 23.32 4.07 -6.01
CA ALA A 170 24.53 3.79 -5.25
C ALA A 170 25.35 5.07 -4.97
N ALA A 171 25.50 5.95 -5.97
CA ALA A 171 26.31 7.15 -5.90
C ALA A 171 25.61 8.39 -5.32
N HIS A 172 24.29 8.37 -5.19
CA HIS A 172 23.53 9.53 -4.68
C HIS A 172 23.86 9.79 -3.21
N GLU A 173 24.38 10.98 -2.90
CA GLU A 173 24.92 11.29 -1.57
C GLU A 173 23.81 11.38 -0.51
N ASP A 174 22.63 11.91 -0.88
CA ASP A 174 21.51 12.09 0.04
C ASP A 174 20.67 10.82 0.22
N VAL A 175 20.79 9.81 -0.66
CA VAL A 175 20.10 8.52 -0.53
C VAL A 175 20.79 7.64 0.49
N GLN A 176 20.09 7.33 1.56
CA GLN A 176 20.51 6.43 2.63
C GLN A 176 19.89 5.03 2.52
N VAL A 177 18.67 4.95 1.95
CA VAL A 177 17.91 3.70 1.77
C VAL A 177 17.39 3.63 0.33
N VAL A 178 17.50 2.45 -0.28
CA VAL A 178 16.84 2.10 -1.55
C VAL A 178 15.79 1.04 -1.22
N PHE A 179 14.50 1.39 -1.32
CA PHE A 179 13.41 0.41 -1.13
C PHE A 179 13.22 -0.39 -2.42
N THR A 180 13.77 -1.59 -2.45
CA THR A 180 13.65 -2.54 -3.57
C THR A 180 12.71 -3.68 -3.21
N ASP A 181 12.31 -4.51 -4.18
CA ASP A 181 11.50 -5.72 -3.94
C ASP A 181 12.36 -6.99 -3.78
N SER A 182 11.72 -8.13 -3.51
CA SER A 182 12.40 -9.42 -3.41
C SER A 182 12.95 -9.95 -4.74
N TRP A 183 12.51 -9.39 -5.88
CA TRP A 183 13.08 -9.68 -7.20
C TRP A 183 14.39 -8.92 -7.42
N GLY A 184 14.71 -7.96 -6.54
CA GLY A 184 15.87 -7.08 -6.68
C GLY A 184 15.66 -6.00 -7.73
N THR A 185 14.42 -5.65 -8.04
CA THR A 185 14.09 -4.58 -8.97
C THR A 185 14.72 -3.28 -8.48
N GLY A 186 15.60 -2.68 -9.29
CA GLY A 186 16.28 -1.43 -8.99
C GLY A 186 17.23 -1.47 -7.80
N ALA A 187 17.68 -2.65 -7.35
CA ALA A 187 18.70 -2.76 -6.32
C ALA A 187 19.97 -2.01 -6.72
N SER A 188 20.51 -1.21 -5.79
CA SER A 188 21.76 -0.47 -6.00
C SER A 188 23.01 -1.37 -5.94
N GLY A 189 22.86 -2.57 -5.38
CA GLY A 189 23.95 -3.51 -5.11
C GLY A 189 24.84 -3.08 -3.95
N THR A 190 24.36 -2.20 -3.10
CA THR A 190 25.06 -1.67 -1.92
C THR A 190 24.33 -2.00 -0.61
N ASP A 191 24.91 -1.60 0.51
CA ASP A 191 24.26 -1.74 1.82
C ASP A 191 23.03 -0.85 2.01
N LYS A 192 22.75 0.09 1.08
CA LYS A 192 21.55 0.91 1.09
C LYS A 192 20.27 0.14 0.76
N ASP A 193 20.36 -1.05 0.10
CA ASP A 193 19.21 -1.80 -0.35
C ASP A 193 18.42 -2.41 0.81
N VAL A 194 17.13 -2.11 0.85
CA VAL A 194 16.15 -2.64 1.81
C VAL A 194 15.00 -3.25 1.03
N VAL A 195 14.68 -4.51 1.30
CA VAL A 195 13.57 -5.21 0.65
C VAL A 195 12.25 -4.76 1.27
N PHE A 196 11.42 -4.11 0.45
CA PHE A 196 10.05 -3.71 0.77
C PHE A 196 9.09 -4.52 -0.11
N ASP A 197 8.46 -5.52 0.46
CA ASP A 197 7.76 -6.57 -0.29
C ASP A 197 6.28 -6.68 0.11
N ALA A 198 5.63 -5.52 0.34
CA ALA A 198 4.23 -5.44 0.76
C ALA A 198 3.28 -6.23 -0.16
N THR A 199 3.58 -6.30 -1.47
CA THR A 199 2.77 -7.01 -2.44
C THR A 199 2.86 -8.52 -2.34
N ALA A 200 3.91 -9.06 -1.72
CA ALA A 200 4.08 -10.49 -1.48
C ALA A 200 3.30 -10.98 -0.26
N ASP A 201 3.00 -10.11 0.71
CA ASP A 201 2.19 -10.48 1.87
C ASP A 201 0.77 -10.88 1.41
N PRO A 202 0.24 -12.05 1.86
CA PRO A 202 -0.94 -12.65 1.25
C PRO A 202 -2.24 -11.87 1.43
N GLY A 203 -2.44 -11.23 2.60
CA GLY A 203 -3.71 -10.59 2.95
C GLY A 203 -3.78 -9.11 2.59
N ALA A 204 -4.98 -8.58 2.36
CA ALA A 204 -5.19 -7.17 2.04
C ALA A 204 -4.73 -6.24 3.20
N LEU A 205 -5.16 -6.52 4.42
CA LEU A 205 -4.71 -5.78 5.61
C LEU A 205 -3.24 -6.08 5.95
N ALA A 206 -2.75 -7.29 5.66
CA ALA A 206 -1.35 -7.63 5.86
C ALA A 206 -0.44 -6.75 5.00
N ARG A 207 -0.81 -6.50 3.75
CA ARG A 207 -0.12 -5.57 2.83
C ARG A 207 -0.09 -4.14 3.36
N ALA A 208 -1.24 -3.63 3.85
CA ALA A 208 -1.33 -2.28 4.41
C ALA A 208 -0.49 -2.11 5.68
N GLU A 209 -0.29 -3.17 6.47
CA GLU A 209 0.51 -3.10 7.70
C GLU A 209 2.00 -2.82 7.44
N TRP A 210 2.45 -2.95 6.17
CA TRP A 210 3.80 -2.57 5.77
C TRP A 210 4.10 -1.06 5.92
N ILE A 211 3.09 -0.23 6.17
CA ILE A 211 3.31 1.16 6.63
C ILE A 211 4.18 1.21 7.89
N LYS A 212 4.05 0.21 8.78
CA LYS A 212 4.86 0.08 9.98
C LYS A 212 6.31 -0.29 9.66
N PHE A 213 6.55 -1.06 8.58
CA PHE A 213 7.89 -1.36 8.09
C PHE A 213 8.63 -0.10 7.65
N ILE A 214 8.00 0.75 6.84
CA ILE A 214 8.60 2.02 6.42
C ILE A 214 8.82 2.93 7.64
N SER A 215 7.82 3.05 8.50
CA SER A 215 7.83 4.01 9.61
C SER A 215 9.02 3.86 10.56
N VAL A 216 9.51 2.62 10.78
CA VAL A 216 10.61 2.38 11.72
C VAL A 216 11.93 2.98 11.25
N PHE A 217 12.11 3.20 9.94
CA PHE A 217 13.28 3.89 9.39
C PHE A 217 13.26 5.41 9.65
N PHE A 218 12.07 5.97 9.92
CA PHE A 218 11.86 7.41 10.07
C PHE A 218 11.44 7.82 11.49
N ASN A 219 11.36 6.88 12.45
CA ASN A 219 10.76 7.09 13.77
C ASN A 219 9.32 7.62 13.71
N ALA A 220 8.54 7.14 12.73
CA ALA A 220 7.16 7.57 12.45
C ALA A 220 6.12 6.53 12.88
N GLU A 221 6.45 5.67 13.85
CA GLU A 221 5.62 4.53 14.28
C GLU A 221 4.25 4.94 14.82
N GLU A 222 4.19 6.05 15.55
CA GLU A 222 2.91 6.53 16.11
C GLU A 222 1.90 6.82 14.99
N LYS A 223 2.37 7.51 13.93
CA LYS A 223 1.55 7.83 12.78
C LYS A 223 1.16 6.57 12.00
N ALA A 224 2.11 5.66 11.77
CA ALA A 224 1.85 4.39 11.10
C ALA A 224 0.83 3.53 11.86
N ASN A 225 0.93 3.46 13.18
CA ASN A 225 -0.03 2.75 14.02
C ASN A 225 -1.44 3.32 13.89
N LEU A 226 -1.56 4.66 13.86
CA LEU A 226 -2.85 5.35 13.70
C LEU A 226 -3.47 5.04 12.32
N TYR A 227 -2.70 5.21 11.24
CA TYR A 227 -3.18 4.91 9.90
C TYR A 227 -3.61 3.46 9.73
N PHE A 228 -2.77 2.52 10.15
CA PHE A 228 -3.12 1.11 10.06
C PHE A 228 -4.36 0.74 10.88
N ALA A 229 -4.52 1.30 12.08
CA ALA A 229 -5.69 1.08 12.91
C ALA A 229 -6.98 1.59 12.22
N ARG A 230 -6.92 2.74 11.54
CA ARG A 230 -8.04 3.32 10.76
C ARG A 230 -8.38 2.44 9.55
N GLU A 231 -7.38 2.05 8.77
CA GLU A 231 -7.56 1.15 7.63
C GLU A 231 -8.22 -0.16 8.06
N LYS A 232 -7.70 -0.78 9.11
CA LYS A 232 -8.26 -2.02 9.66
C LYS A 232 -9.70 -1.85 10.11
N ALA A 233 -10.00 -0.82 10.89
CA ALA A 233 -11.35 -0.57 11.40
C ALA A 233 -12.35 -0.33 10.27
N ALA A 234 -11.98 0.45 9.25
CA ALA A 234 -12.82 0.74 8.10
C ALA A 234 -13.06 -0.51 7.23
N PHE A 235 -12.01 -1.30 6.99
CA PHE A 235 -12.11 -2.56 6.25
C PHE A 235 -13.06 -3.55 6.97
N GLU A 236 -12.89 -3.74 8.28
CA GLU A 236 -13.71 -4.63 9.08
C GLU A 236 -15.17 -4.14 9.15
N ALA A 237 -15.41 -2.84 9.28
CA ALA A 237 -16.75 -2.27 9.30
C ALA A 237 -17.48 -2.43 7.96
N THR A 238 -16.82 -2.18 6.84
CA THR A 238 -17.37 -2.42 5.51
C THR A 238 -17.70 -3.89 5.32
N SER A 239 -16.78 -4.79 5.69
CA SER A 239 -17.00 -6.24 5.61
C SER A 239 -18.21 -6.70 6.45
N ALA A 240 -18.37 -6.18 7.65
CA ALA A 240 -19.51 -6.52 8.50
C ALA A 240 -20.84 -6.01 7.92
N SER A 241 -20.85 -4.80 7.35
CA SER A 241 -22.03 -4.20 6.71
C SER A 241 -22.48 -5.01 5.49
N THR A 242 -21.56 -5.33 4.59
CA THR A 242 -21.86 -6.11 3.38
C THR A 242 -22.24 -7.55 3.67
N ALA A 243 -21.63 -8.20 4.68
CA ALA A 243 -22.02 -9.52 5.13
C ALA A 243 -23.48 -9.53 5.66
N SER A 244 -23.85 -8.51 6.43
CA SER A 244 -25.22 -8.34 6.92
C SER A 244 -26.22 -8.11 5.79
N LEU A 245 -25.86 -7.30 4.80
CA LEU A 245 -26.65 -7.05 3.60
C LEU A 245 -26.84 -8.34 2.80
N SER A 246 -25.78 -9.05 2.49
CA SER A 246 -25.80 -10.32 1.75
C SER A 246 -26.70 -11.35 2.47
N ALA A 247 -26.56 -11.49 3.77
CA ALA A 247 -27.40 -12.37 4.57
C ALA A 247 -28.89 -11.97 4.53
N SER A 248 -29.22 -10.67 4.52
CA SER A 248 -30.60 -10.19 4.43
C SER A 248 -31.24 -10.45 3.07
N LEU A 249 -30.48 -10.33 1.99
CA LEU A 249 -30.96 -10.49 0.63
C LEU A 249 -31.09 -11.96 0.21
N TYR A 250 -30.22 -12.83 0.69
CA TYR A 250 -30.13 -14.23 0.28
C TYR A 250 -30.47 -15.26 1.35
N GLY A 251 -30.92 -14.82 2.54
CA GLY A 251 -31.54 -15.68 3.55
C GLY A 251 -30.59 -16.56 4.37
N GLY A 252 -29.30 -16.26 4.44
CA GLY A 252 -28.37 -16.81 5.45
C GLY A 252 -28.08 -18.33 5.41
N GLU A 253 -28.84 -19.15 4.65
CA GLU A 253 -28.77 -20.61 4.73
C GLU A 253 -27.77 -21.27 3.77
N SER A 254 -27.21 -20.53 2.81
CA SER A 254 -26.20 -21.10 1.90
C SER A 254 -25.27 -20.01 1.37
N ALA A 255 -23.98 -20.17 1.62
CA ALA A 255 -22.93 -19.36 1.01
C ALA A 255 -22.97 -19.39 -0.54
N SER A 256 -23.71 -20.32 -1.14
CA SER A 256 -23.87 -20.49 -2.58
C SER A 256 -25.01 -19.66 -3.19
N ALA A 257 -25.81 -18.95 -2.39
CA ALA A 257 -26.96 -18.16 -2.87
C ALA A 257 -26.63 -16.70 -3.19
N GLY A 258 -25.50 -16.18 -2.70
CA GLY A 258 -25.06 -14.78 -2.91
C GLY A 258 -24.43 -14.52 -4.27
N LYS A 259 -24.09 -13.25 -4.53
CA LYS A 259 -23.32 -12.87 -5.72
C LYS A 259 -21.95 -13.55 -5.70
N THR A 260 -21.53 -14.03 -6.85
CA THR A 260 -20.20 -14.61 -7.05
C THR A 260 -19.22 -13.58 -7.61
N CYS A 261 -17.95 -13.63 -7.19
CA CYS A 261 -16.90 -12.66 -7.54
C CYS A 261 -15.66 -13.39 -8.07
N ALA A 262 -15.12 -12.94 -9.19
CA ALA A 262 -13.90 -13.50 -9.78
C ALA A 262 -12.94 -12.41 -10.24
N TRP A 263 -11.64 -12.64 -10.06
CA TRP A 263 -10.56 -11.86 -10.63
C TRP A 263 -9.98 -12.57 -11.83
N VAL A 264 -9.92 -11.89 -12.96
CA VAL A 264 -9.49 -12.48 -14.22
C VAL A 264 -8.38 -11.68 -14.87
N GLN A 265 -7.60 -12.37 -15.71
CA GLN A 265 -6.53 -11.75 -16.47
C GLN A 265 -6.30 -12.55 -17.75
N LYS A 266 -6.14 -11.85 -18.88
CA LYS A 266 -5.49 -12.42 -20.05
C LYS A 266 -3.98 -12.23 -19.92
N TYR A 267 -3.22 -13.26 -20.22
CA TYR A 267 -1.76 -13.23 -20.23
C TYR A 267 -1.23 -13.73 -21.56
N ASP A 268 -0.46 -12.91 -22.24
CA ASP A 268 0.25 -13.28 -23.46
C ASP A 268 1.72 -13.55 -23.09
N ASP A 269 2.12 -14.81 -23.17
CA ASP A 269 3.51 -15.23 -22.94
C ASP A 269 4.38 -14.79 -24.10
N TRP A 270 5.19 -13.78 -23.87
CA TRP A 270 6.06 -13.20 -24.89
C TRP A 270 7.20 -14.12 -25.36
N TYR A 271 7.57 -15.15 -24.56
CA TYR A 271 8.56 -16.15 -24.95
C TYR A 271 7.99 -17.21 -25.89
N THR A 272 6.81 -17.71 -25.57
CA THR A 272 6.17 -18.81 -26.31
C THR A 272 5.17 -18.32 -27.35
N GLY A 273 4.68 -17.09 -27.22
CA GLY A 273 3.57 -16.54 -28.00
C GLY A 273 2.22 -17.15 -27.65
N ALA A 274 2.14 -17.91 -26.56
CA ALA A 274 0.88 -18.51 -26.08
C ALA A 274 0.02 -17.47 -25.36
N THR A 275 -1.29 -17.51 -25.62
CA THR A 275 -2.28 -16.76 -24.83
C THR A 275 -2.89 -17.68 -23.80
N GLU A 276 -2.94 -17.21 -22.56
CA GLU A 276 -3.60 -17.84 -21.43
C GLU A 276 -4.64 -16.90 -20.83
N TYR A 277 -5.71 -17.45 -20.29
CA TYR A 277 -6.70 -16.73 -19.48
C TYR A 277 -6.65 -17.29 -18.06
N HIS A 278 -6.57 -16.40 -17.08
CA HIS A 278 -6.44 -16.78 -15.68
C HIS A 278 -7.67 -16.36 -14.90
N VAL A 279 -8.11 -17.22 -13.97
CA VAL A 279 -8.97 -16.83 -12.84
C VAL A 279 -8.11 -16.90 -11.59
N SER A 280 -7.83 -15.74 -10.99
CA SER A 280 -6.94 -15.61 -9.84
C SER A 280 -7.72 -15.76 -8.53
N TYR A 281 -7.09 -16.43 -7.54
CA TYR A 281 -7.64 -16.60 -6.19
C TYR A 281 -6.59 -16.43 -5.10
N THR A 282 -5.67 -15.49 -5.30
CA THR A 282 -4.76 -15.05 -4.22
C THR A 282 -5.56 -14.55 -3.01
N THR A 283 -4.98 -14.70 -1.83
CA THR A 283 -5.67 -14.44 -0.56
C THR A 283 -6.33 -13.07 -0.51
N TYR A 284 -5.59 -12.00 -0.86
CA TYR A 284 -6.14 -10.63 -0.79
C TYR A 284 -7.34 -10.43 -1.73
N LYS A 285 -7.37 -11.08 -2.89
CA LYS A 285 -8.48 -11.02 -3.85
C LYS A 285 -9.72 -11.73 -3.31
N GLN A 286 -9.53 -12.87 -2.67
CA GLN A 286 -10.61 -13.57 -1.98
C GLN A 286 -11.14 -12.75 -0.81
N GLU A 287 -10.25 -12.15 0.00
CA GLU A 287 -10.64 -11.28 1.10
C GLU A 287 -11.46 -10.07 0.65
N LEU A 288 -11.10 -9.44 -0.48
CA LEU A 288 -11.85 -8.35 -1.07
C LEU A 288 -13.24 -8.80 -1.56
N CYS A 289 -13.35 -9.96 -2.22
CA CYS A 289 -14.65 -10.51 -2.62
C CYS A 289 -15.53 -10.81 -1.39
N VAL A 290 -14.98 -11.50 -0.37
CA VAL A 290 -15.71 -11.81 0.88
C VAL A 290 -16.06 -10.55 1.63
N GLY A 291 -15.13 -9.62 1.76
CA GLY A 291 -15.33 -8.33 2.41
C GLY A 291 -16.41 -7.48 1.73
N ALA A 292 -16.58 -7.61 0.42
CA ALA A 292 -17.66 -6.99 -0.33
C ALA A 292 -18.99 -7.79 -0.28
N GLY A 293 -19.13 -8.78 0.59
CA GLY A 293 -20.34 -9.58 0.77
C GLY A 293 -20.63 -10.56 -0.37
N MET A 294 -19.59 -10.94 -1.12
CA MET A 294 -19.69 -11.84 -2.25
C MET A 294 -18.98 -13.17 -1.97
N THR A 295 -19.32 -14.20 -2.73
CA THR A 295 -18.66 -15.51 -2.65
C THR A 295 -17.54 -15.55 -3.69
N PRO A 296 -16.28 -15.80 -3.29
CA PRO A 296 -15.20 -16.03 -4.24
C PRO A 296 -15.53 -17.22 -5.16
N ALA A 297 -15.26 -17.08 -6.42
CA ALA A 297 -15.70 -18.01 -7.45
C ALA A 297 -14.80 -19.25 -7.61
N VAL A 298 -14.08 -19.62 -6.58
CA VAL A 298 -13.20 -20.78 -6.56
C VAL A 298 -13.67 -21.71 -5.47
N ASP A 299 -14.18 -22.87 -5.86
CA ASP A 299 -14.54 -23.92 -4.91
C ASP A 299 -13.35 -24.87 -4.59
N ALA A 300 -13.56 -25.77 -3.64
CA ALA A 300 -12.52 -26.71 -3.24
C ALA A 300 -12.10 -27.68 -4.37
N ALA A 301 -13.00 -27.94 -5.32
CA ALA A 301 -12.71 -28.79 -6.49
C ALA A 301 -11.82 -28.02 -7.50
N ASP A 302 -12.08 -26.73 -7.71
CA ASP A 302 -11.23 -25.88 -8.54
C ASP A 302 -9.82 -25.76 -7.95
N LEU A 303 -9.70 -25.58 -6.63
CA LEU A 303 -8.41 -25.53 -5.92
C LEU A 303 -7.60 -26.81 -6.06
N ALA A 304 -8.26 -27.98 -6.13
CA ALA A 304 -7.59 -29.27 -6.27
C ALA A 304 -6.98 -29.47 -7.68
N LEU A 305 -7.42 -28.71 -8.68
CA LEU A 305 -7.00 -28.89 -10.08
C LEU A 305 -5.78 -28.03 -10.45
N THR A 306 -5.27 -27.17 -9.55
CA THR A 306 -4.31 -26.13 -9.89
C THR A 306 -2.94 -26.33 -9.27
N THR A 307 -1.90 -26.24 -10.10
CA THR A 307 -0.50 -26.14 -9.68
C THR A 307 0.19 -25.06 -10.54
N PRO A 308 0.68 -23.97 -9.97
CA PRO A 308 0.67 -23.56 -8.58
C PRO A 308 -0.68 -22.99 -8.13
N ALA A 309 -0.96 -23.12 -6.84
CA ALA A 309 -2.25 -22.98 -6.18
C ALA A 309 -2.85 -21.54 -6.08
N TYR A 310 -2.71 -20.67 -7.07
CA TYR A 310 -3.20 -19.28 -6.97
C TYR A 310 -4.05 -18.82 -8.16
N LYS A 311 -4.15 -19.63 -9.21
CA LYS A 311 -4.93 -19.31 -10.40
C LYS A 311 -5.37 -20.57 -11.15
N MET A 312 -6.55 -20.53 -11.74
CA MET A 312 -6.91 -21.45 -12.82
C MET A 312 -6.38 -20.88 -14.14
N VAL A 313 -5.84 -21.74 -14.99
CA VAL A 313 -5.30 -21.35 -16.29
C VAL A 313 -6.11 -22.03 -17.39
N PHE A 314 -6.59 -21.25 -18.34
CA PHE A 314 -7.30 -21.69 -19.53
C PHE A 314 -6.49 -21.32 -20.76
N THR A 315 -6.22 -22.29 -21.62
CA THR A 315 -5.62 -22.09 -22.95
C THR A 315 -6.66 -22.04 -24.06
N ASN A 316 -7.92 -22.37 -23.73
CA ASN A 316 -9.08 -22.31 -24.62
C ASN A 316 -10.02 -21.21 -24.13
N VAL A 317 -10.32 -20.25 -25.01
CA VAL A 317 -11.21 -19.13 -24.68
C VAL A 317 -12.65 -19.56 -24.41
N ASP A 318 -13.17 -20.62 -25.06
CA ASP A 318 -14.53 -21.09 -24.85
C ASP A 318 -14.69 -21.71 -23.44
N GLU A 319 -13.67 -22.41 -22.94
CA GLU A 319 -13.64 -22.94 -21.58
C GLU A 319 -13.58 -21.78 -20.56
N PHE A 320 -12.78 -20.77 -20.82
CA PHE A 320 -12.73 -19.57 -20.01
C PHE A 320 -14.09 -18.84 -19.97
N HIS A 321 -14.74 -18.65 -21.13
CA HIS A 321 -16.07 -18.04 -21.20
C HIS A 321 -17.14 -18.88 -20.49
N ALA A 322 -17.07 -20.22 -20.59
CA ALA A 322 -17.96 -21.10 -19.82
C ALA A 322 -17.83 -20.86 -18.30
N LYS A 323 -16.61 -20.56 -17.83
CA LYS A 323 -16.37 -20.22 -16.43
C LYS A 323 -16.86 -18.79 -16.12
N LEU A 324 -16.61 -17.80 -16.98
CA LEU A 324 -17.09 -16.42 -16.80
C LEU A 324 -18.61 -16.33 -16.63
N LYS A 325 -19.38 -17.17 -17.32
CA LYS A 325 -20.84 -17.25 -17.20
C LYS A 325 -21.35 -17.65 -15.81
N THR A 326 -20.48 -18.14 -14.94
CA THR A 326 -20.86 -18.52 -13.58
C THR A 326 -20.73 -17.37 -12.59
N TYR A 327 -20.17 -16.20 -13.00
CA TYR A 327 -19.85 -15.11 -12.12
C TYR A 327 -20.79 -13.93 -12.26
N ASP A 328 -21.16 -13.31 -11.13
CA ASP A 328 -21.97 -12.10 -11.08
C ASP A 328 -21.11 -10.83 -11.19
N VAL A 329 -19.93 -10.85 -10.60
CA VAL A 329 -18.95 -9.77 -10.61
C VAL A 329 -17.62 -10.30 -11.11
N ILE A 330 -17.11 -9.74 -12.18
CA ILE A 330 -15.84 -10.09 -12.80
C ILE A 330 -14.95 -8.86 -12.72
N ILE A 331 -13.73 -9.03 -12.18
CA ILE A 331 -12.73 -7.96 -12.05
C ILE A 331 -11.57 -8.33 -12.97
N ASP A 332 -11.39 -7.54 -14.02
CA ASP A 332 -10.34 -7.74 -15.03
C ASP A 332 -9.09 -6.93 -14.69
N GLU A 333 -7.97 -7.63 -14.56
CA GLU A 333 -6.62 -7.07 -14.35
C GLU A 333 -5.73 -7.23 -15.60
N THR A 334 -6.31 -7.53 -16.76
CA THR A 334 -5.53 -7.67 -17.99
C THR A 334 -4.72 -6.40 -18.26
N TYR A 335 -3.41 -6.54 -18.41
CA TYR A 335 -2.55 -5.42 -18.77
C TYR A 335 -2.97 -4.83 -20.11
N GLN A 336 -3.16 -3.51 -20.12
CA GLN A 336 -3.44 -2.74 -21.32
C GLN A 336 -2.34 -1.70 -21.49
N TYR A 337 -1.76 -1.67 -22.67
CA TYR A 337 -0.70 -0.73 -23.00
C TYR A 337 -1.19 0.72 -22.99
N ASP A 338 -2.35 0.96 -23.58
CA ASP A 338 -3.00 2.27 -23.65
C ASP A 338 -4.27 2.24 -22.78
N VAL A 339 -4.06 2.37 -21.48
CA VAL A 339 -5.15 2.28 -20.49
C VAL A 339 -6.14 3.43 -20.64
N VAL A 340 -5.67 4.64 -20.96
CA VAL A 340 -6.53 5.84 -21.11
C VAL A 340 -7.57 5.64 -22.20
N ASN A 341 -7.20 4.94 -23.27
CA ASN A 341 -8.08 4.64 -24.40
C ASN A 341 -8.71 3.24 -24.35
N ALA A 342 -8.59 2.53 -23.23
CA ALA A 342 -9.16 1.19 -23.05
C ALA A 342 -10.69 1.23 -22.94
N ALA A 343 -11.37 1.63 -24.02
CA ALA A 343 -12.81 1.63 -24.11
C ALA A 343 -13.39 0.22 -23.98
N LYS A 344 -14.71 0.13 -23.80
CA LYS A 344 -15.45 -1.13 -23.62
C LYS A 344 -15.04 -2.21 -24.63
N ASP A 345 -15.02 -1.88 -25.92
CA ASP A 345 -14.73 -2.86 -26.97
C ASP A 345 -13.29 -3.36 -26.92
N VAL A 346 -12.34 -2.49 -26.56
CA VAL A 346 -10.92 -2.86 -26.37
C VAL A 346 -10.79 -3.90 -25.25
N VAL A 347 -11.45 -3.66 -24.13
CA VAL A 347 -11.43 -4.55 -22.96
C VAL A 347 -12.13 -5.88 -23.29
N LEU A 348 -13.32 -5.85 -23.87
CA LEU A 348 -14.06 -7.06 -24.23
C LEU A 348 -13.26 -7.93 -25.21
N ASN A 349 -12.71 -7.32 -26.27
CA ASN A 349 -11.87 -8.02 -27.23
C ASN A 349 -10.61 -8.63 -26.59
N SER A 350 -10.01 -7.98 -25.59
CA SER A 350 -8.85 -8.54 -24.88
C SER A 350 -9.20 -9.83 -24.14
N LEU A 351 -10.43 -9.95 -23.64
CA LEU A 351 -10.94 -11.16 -22.99
C LEU A 351 -11.55 -12.16 -23.98
N GLY A 352 -11.47 -11.88 -25.31
CA GLY A 352 -12.10 -12.70 -26.35
C GLY A 352 -13.63 -12.61 -26.38
N VAL A 353 -14.22 -11.62 -25.69
CA VAL A 353 -15.67 -11.40 -25.63
C VAL A 353 -16.10 -10.56 -26.82
N ASP A 354 -17.13 -11.02 -27.54
CA ASP A 354 -17.73 -10.26 -28.64
C ASP A 354 -18.48 -9.04 -28.07
N PRO A 355 -18.10 -7.79 -28.44
CA PRO A 355 -18.79 -6.59 -27.98
C PRO A 355 -20.27 -6.50 -28.41
N ASP A 356 -20.63 -7.14 -29.52
CA ASP A 356 -21.98 -7.15 -30.06
C ASP A 356 -22.86 -8.23 -29.40
N ASP A 357 -22.25 -9.29 -28.84
CA ASP A 357 -22.97 -10.36 -28.12
C ASP A 357 -22.25 -10.74 -26.81
N VAL A 358 -22.24 -9.84 -25.86
CA VAL A 358 -21.63 -10.04 -24.54
C VAL A 358 -22.25 -11.25 -23.81
N SER A 359 -23.53 -11.53 -24.03
CA SER A 359 -24.25 -12.65 -23.41
C SER A 359 -23.76 -14.02 -23.85
N ALA A 360 -23.08 -14.10 -24.99
CA ALA A 360 -22.43 -15.33 -25.44
C ALA A 360 -21.26 -15.75 -24.52
N SER A 361 -20.67 -14.81 -23.76
CA SER A 361 -19.46 -15.05 -22.94
C SER A 361 -19.63 -14.73 -21.46
N LEU A 362 -20.53 -13.81 -21.10
CA LEU A 362 -20.77 -13.40 -19.72
C LEU A 362 -22.18 -13.79 -19.26
N LYS A 363 -22.35 -13.93 -17.94
CA LYS A 363 -23.67 -14.12 -17.32
C LYS A 363 -24.54 -12.90 -17.60
N PRO A 364 -25.83 -13.05 -18.01
CA PRO A 364 -26.73 -11.92 -18.13
C PRO A 364 -26.82 -11.10 -16.85
N GLY A 365 -26.58 -9.79 -16.94
CA GLY A 365 -26.56 -8.91 -15.77
C GLY A 365 -25.27 -8.96 -14.93
N ALA A 366 -24.25 -9.66 -15.40
CA ALA A 366 -22.92 -9.60 -14.76
C ALA A 366 -22.34 -8.19 -14.81
N LEU A 367 -21.57 -7.85 -13.79
CA LEU A 367 -20.77 -6.65 -13.71
C LEU A 367 -19.34 -6.98 -14.17
N LEU A 368 -18.80 -6.21 -15.11
CA LEU A 368 -17.40 -6.32 -15.53
C LEU A 368 -16.65 -5.06 -15.08
N LEU A 369 -15.85 -5.21 -14.05
CA LEU A 369 -15.02 -4.17 -13.49
C LEU A 369 -13.58 -4.26 -14.00
N ARG A 370 -12.89 -3.12 -14.05
CA ARG A 370 -11.44 -3.05 -14.25
C ARG A 370 -10.78 -2.26 -13.13
N THR A 371 -9.53 -2.59 -12.86
CA THR A 371 -8.68 -1.97 -11.82
C THR A 371 -8.01 -0.67 -12.29
N ASP A 372 -8.44 -0.11 -13.39
CA ASP A 372 -7.92 1.12 -14.00
C ASP A 372 -8.86 2.32 -13.79
N GLY A 373 -9.49 2.41 -12.63
CA GLY A 373 -10.39 3.52 -12.29
C GLY A 373 -9.71 4.88 -12.30
N HIS A 374 -8.46 4.95 -11.84
CA HIS A 374 -7.59 6.14 -11.89
C HIS A 374 -6.26 5.81 -12.57
N VAL A 375 -5.87 6.67 -13.52
CA VAL A 375 -4.65 6.52 -14.31
C VAL A 375 -4.00 7.89 -14.53
N THR A 376 -2.71 7.90 -14.86
CA THR A 376 -2.02 9.14 -15.26
C THR A 376 -2.27 9.48 -16.72
N ASP A 377 -2.12 10.75 -17.08
CA ASP A 377 -2.05 11.19 -18.46
C ASP A 377 -0.69 10.75 -19.07
N ALA A 378 -0.72 10.02 -20.17
CA ALA A 378 0.49 9.61 -20.91
C ALA A 378 1.25 10.80 -21.55
N VAL A 379 0.66 11.98 -21.59
CA VAL A 379 1.21 13.18 -22.22
C VAL A 379 2.21 13.91 -21.32
N THR A 380 2.25 13.62 -20.03
CA THR A 380 3.29 14.16 -19.15
C THR A 380 4.61 13.43 -19.41
N ASN A 381 5.63 14.15 -19.75
CA ASN A 381 7.00 13.80 -20.21
C ASN A 381 7.72 12.56 -19.62
N LEU A 382 7.05 11.74 -18.85
CA LEU A 382 7.53 10.45 -18.31
C LEU A 382 7.63 9.37 -19.37
N THR A 383 7.33 9.70 -20.61
CA THR A 383 7.05 8.77 -21.66
C THR A 383 8.26 8.44 -22.51
N ASP A 384 8.67 7.22 -22.37
CA ASP A 384 8.79 6.38 -23.55
C ASP A 384 7.79 5.23 -23.39
N ALA A 385 6.66 5.37 -24.06
CA ALA A 385 5.86 4.32 -24.68
C ALA A 385 5.39 3.11 -23.84
N ASN A 386 5.44 3.09 -22.51
CA ASN A 386 5.16 1.86 -21.74
C ASN A 386 3.89 1.88 -20.86
N GLY A 387 2.90 2.67 -21.26
CA GLY A 387 1.60 2.66 -20.61
C GLY A 387 1.45 3.75 -19.55
N ASN A 388 0.20 3.96 -19.14
CA ASN A 388 -0.14 4.91 -18.09
C ASN A 388 0.05 4.25 -16.72
N ALA A 389 0.54 5.01 -15.74
CA ALA A 389 0.55 4.56 -14.37
C ALA A 389 -0.89 4.43 -13.84
N MET A 390 -1.14 3.39 -13.08
CA MET A 390 -2.44 3.09 -12.49
C MET A 390 -2.35 3.18 -10.97
N ASP A 391 -3.29 3.89 -10.35
CA ASP A 391 -3.37 4.00 -8.89
C ASP A 391 -3.52 2.63 -8.20
N TRP A 392 -4.08 1.65 -8.90
CA TRP A 392 -4.19 0.27 -8.43
C TRP A 392 -2.84 -0.32 -7.99
N TYR A 393 -1.76 -0.06 -8.73
CA TYR A 393 -0.44 -0.61 -8.41
C TYR A 393 0.34 0.23 -7.39
N GLU A 394 -0.16 1.42 -7.05
CA GLU A 394 0.49 2.32 -6.11
C GLU A 394 -0.26 2.39 -4.78
N SER A 395 -1.50 2.92 -4.77
CA SER A 395 -2.19 3.18 -3.50
C SER A 395 -3.05 2.03 -2.99
N ALA A 396 -3.54 1.14 -3.85
CA ALA A 396 -4.42 0.04 -3.43
C ALA A 396 -3.77 -0.92 -2.40
N VAL A 397 -2.46 -1.06 -2.46
CA VAL A 397 -1.69 -1.90 -1.51
C VAL A 397 -1.73 -1.32 -0.10
N ALA A 398 -1.65 0.01 0.01
CA ALA A 398 -1.65 0.73 1.28
C ALA A 398 -3.06 0.98 1.83
N ARG A 399 -4.09 1.00 0.96
CA ARG A 399 -5.46 1.47 1.26
C ARG A 399 -6.57 0.43 0.97
N PRO A 400 -6.47 -0.80 1.51
CA PRO A 400 -7.43 -1.87 1.23
C PRO A 400 -8.86 -1.53 1.66
N ALA A 401 -9.05 -0.63 2.65
CA ALA A 401 -10.38 -0.21 3.07
C ALA A 401 -11.10 0.61 1.99
N LEU A 402 -10.37 1.50 1.27
CA LEU A 402 -10.93 2.24 0.14
C LEU A 402 -11.22 1.32 -1.04
N VAL A 403 -10.31 0.39 -1.32
CA VAL A 403 -10.52 -0.65 -2.36
C VAL A 403 -11.79 -1.43 -2.07
N LEU A 404 -11.97 -1.87 -0.82
CA LEU A 404 -13.14 -2.62 -0.41
C LEU A 404 -14.42 -1.78 -0.47
N ALA A 405 -14.38 -0.52 -0.06
CA ALA A 405 -15.54 0.38 -0.10
C ALA A 405 -16.01 0.63 -1.55
N ASP A 406 -15.08 0.85 -2.48
CA ASP A 406 -15.39 1.00 -3.90
C ASP A 406 -15.97 -0.30 -4.49
N LEU A 407 -15.34 -1.45 -4.23
CA LEU A 407 -15.84 -2.75 -4.68
C LEU A 407 -17.24 -3.06 -4.12
N ALA A 408 -17.47 -2.78 -2.85
CA ALA A 408 -18.75 -2.99 -2.19
C ALA A 408 -19.85 -2.12 -2.82
N HIS A 409 -19.56 -0.82 -3.07
CA HIS A 409 -20.49 0.05 -3.77
C HIS A 409 -20.79 -0.46 -5.19
N ARG A 410 -19.77 -0.86 -5.95
CA ARG A 410 -19.96 -1.41 -7.30
C ARG A 410 -20.84 -2.68 -7.30
N ALA A 411 -20.65 -3.55 -6.31
CA ALA A 411 -21.45 -4.76 -6.17
C ALA A 411 -22.88 -4.48 -5.71
N TRP A 412 -23.11 -3.44 -4.89
CA TRP A 412 -24.37 -3.15 -4.20
C TRP A 412 -24.73 -1.65 -4.27
N PRO A 413 -24.87 -1.06 -5.48
CA PRO A 413 -24.99 0.40 -5.64
C PRO A 413 -26.27 1.00 -5.03
N GLU A 414 -27.32 0.20 -4.84
CA GLU A 414 -28.57 0.64 -4.21
C GLU A 414 -28.48 0.66 -2.68
N ASP A 415 -27.59 -0.14 -2.08
CA ASP A 415 -27.53 -0.39 -0.65
C ASP A 415 -26.27 0.18 0.00
N ILE A 416 -25.18 0.28 -0.75
CA ILE A 416 -23.87 0.78 -0.28
C ILE A 416 -23.58 2.11 -0.94
N ALA A 417 -23.35 3.14 -0.15
CA ALA A 417 -23.02 4.47 -0.65
C ALA A 417 -21.69 4.47 -1.43
N ALA A 418 -21.63 5.28 -2.49
CA ALA A 418 -20.36 5.51 -3.20
C ALA A 418 -19.35 6.19 -2.26
N PRO A 419 -18.05 5.90 -2.41
CA PRO A 419 -17.01 6.72 -1.82
C PRO A 419 -17.22 8.19 -2.19
N PRO A 420 -16.91 9.15 -1.30
CA PRO A 420 -17.07 10.58 -1.57
C PRO A 420 -16.37 11.03 -2.86
N ALA A 421 -16.86 12.12 -3.45
CA ALA A 421 -16.21 12.71 -4.61
C ALA A 421 -14.78 13.17 -4.25
N GLY A 422 -13.81 12.86 -5.10
CA GLY A 422 -12.40 13.13 -4.87
C GLY A 422 -11.63 12.01 -4.19
N CYS A 423 -12.31 10.94 -3.74
CA CYS A 423 -11.63 9.75 -3.24
C CYS A 423 -11.20 8.81 -4.39
N ALA A 424 -10.13 8.07 -4.19
CA ALA A 424 -9.67 7.09 -5.15
C ALA A 424 -10.79 6.09 -5.50
N ARG A 425 -10.99 5.88 -6.78
CA ARG A 425 -11.89 4.87 -7.33
C ARG A 425 -11.04 3.89 -8.10
N TYR A 426 -10.91 2.71 -7.54
CA TYR A 426 -10.07 1.67 -8.13
C TYR A 426 -10.75 0.96 -9.29
N PHE A 427 -12.09 0.91 -9.25
CA PHE A 427 -12.87 0.13 -10.21
C PHE A 427 -13.71 1.02 -11.10
N ARG A 428 -13.74 0.71 -12.39
CA ARG A 428 -14.72 1.25 -13.36
C ARG A 428 -15.55 0.13 -13.96
N ASP A 429 -16.81 0.42 -14.30
CA ASP A 429 -17.71 -0.51 -14.98
C ASP A 429 -17.54 -0.42 -16.49
N VAL A 430 -16.94 -1.47 -17.06
CA VAL A 430 -16.70 -1.58 -18.51
C VAL A 430 -18.00 -1.69 -19.29
N LEU A 431 -18.97 -2.49 -18.78
CA LEU A 431 -20.23 -2.71 -19.49
C LEU A 431 -21.12 -1.46 -19.48
N ALA A 432 -21.02 -0.62 -18.46
CA ALA A 432 -21.64 0.71 -18.43
C ALA A 432 -20.94 1.73 -19.35
N GLY A 433 -19.79 1.39 -19.92
CA GLY A 433 -19.02 2.29 -20.80
C GLY A 433 -18.22 3.34 -20.03
N GLU A 434 -17.96 3.12 -18.74
CA GLU A 434 -17.10 4.02 -17.97
C GLU A 434 -15.67 4.01 -18.52
N MET A 435 -15.05 5.18 -18.56
CA MET A 435 -13.64 5.37 -18.92
C MET A 435 -12.81 5.62 -17.66
N PRO A 436 -11.49 5.36 -17.69
CA PRO A 436 -10.60 5.74 -16.60
C PRO A 436 -10.67 7.24 -16.31
N VAL A 437 -10.53 7.60 -15.04
CA VAL A 437 -10.28 8.99 -14.63
C VAL A 437 -8.80 9.28 -14.80
N VAL A 438 -8.48 10.30 -15.59
CA VAL A 438 -7.09 10.69 -15.83
C VAL A 438 -6.70 11.75 -14.82
N ASN A 439 -5.70 11.46 -13.99
CA ASN A 439 -5.16 12.38 -13.00
C ASN A 439 -3.86 13.00 -13.51
N GLY A 440 -3.75 14.30 -13.39
CA GLY A 440 -2.58 15.08 -13.77
C GLY A 440 -1.91 15.76 -12.58
N LYS A 441 -0.69 16.20 -12.78
CA LYS A 441 0.15 16.93 -11.81
C LYS A 441 -0.52 18.15 -11.14
N ASP A 442 -1.48 18.76 -11.82
CA ASP A 442 -2.21 19.94 -11.30
C ASP A 442 -3.23 19.56 -10.21
N GLU A 443 -3.42 18.27 -9.97
CA GLU A 443 -4.37 17.75 -8.97
C GLU A 443 -3.71 17.47 -7.61
N CYS A 444 -2.44 17.77 -7.42
CA CYS A 444 -1.73 17.53 -6.16
C CYS A 444 -2.46 18.11 -4.94
N ASP A 445 -2.96 19.35 -5.01
CA ASP A 445 -3.68 19.99 -3.89
C ASP A 445 -5.01 19.28 -3.57
N VAL A 446 -5.68 18.77 -4.59
CA VAL A 446 -6.93 17.99 -4.42
C VAL A 446 -6.61 16.59 -3.89
N TRP A 447 -5.52 15.99 -4.38
CA TRP A 447 -5.04 14.69 -3.94
C TRP A 447 -4.65 14.70 -2.46
N ILE A 448 -3.90 15.71 -2.01
CA ILE A 448 -3.56 15.91 -0.59
C ILE A 448 -4.82 16.09 0.27
N ALA A 449 -5.83 16.82 -0.21
CA ALA A 449 -7.08 16.99 0.51
C ALA A 449 -7.89 15.68 0.62
N ALA A 450 -7.81 14.82 -0.42
CA ALA A 450 -8.40 13.47 -0.43
C ALA A 450 -7.60 12.49 0.43
N GLU A 451 -6.29 12.70 0.59
CA GLU A 451 -5.42 11.99 1.52
C GLU A 451 -5.79 12.23 3.00
N ASN A 452 -6.54 13.29 3.31
CA ASN A 452 -7.22 13.39 4.59
C ASN A 452 -8.32 12.33 4.66
N GLU A 453 -7.90 11.10 4.88
CA GLU A 453 -8.61 9.82 4.86
C GLU A 453 -9.99 9.82 5.50
N GLN A 454 -10.25 10.69 6.46
CA GLN A 454 -11.54 10.82 7.13
C GLN A 454 -12.70 11.10 6.17
N MET A 455 -12.45 11.82 5.06
CA MET A 455 -13.49 12.09 4.09
C MET A 455 -13.83 10.87 3.21
N CYS A 456 -12.83 10.03 2.93
CA CYS A 456 -12.99 8.93 1.99
C CYS A 456 -13.52 7.65 2.63
N LEU A 457 -13.33 7.45 3.90
CA LEU A 457 -13.74 6.23 4.59
C LEU A 457 -15.16 6.29 5.18
N ASN A 458 -16.00 7.24 4.84
CA ASN A 458 -17.44 7.39 5.19
C ASN A 458 -17.95 6.54 6.39
N ASN A 459 -17.15 6.40 7.45
CA ASN A 459 -17.44 5.46 8.52
C ASN A 459 -17.86 6.19 9.80
N PRO A 460 -19.14 6.09 10.24
CA PRO A 460 -19.59 6.66 11.51
C PRO A 460 -18.87 6.07 12.74
N VAL A 461 -18.12 4.97 12.58
CA VAL A 461 -17.28 4.41 13.65
C VAL A 461 -16.08 5.32 13.96
N LEU A 462 -15.72 6.24 13.05
CA LEU A 462 -14.65 7.22 13.26
C LEU A 462 -15.04 8.43 14.12
N ALA A 463 -16.23 8.46 14.72
CA ALA A 463 -16.48 9.31 15.89
C ALA A 463 -15.52 9.04 17.06
N TRP A 464 -14.75 7.96 16.94
CA TRP A 464 -13.67 7.58 17.86
C TRP A 464 -12.42 8.50 17.76
N ASP A 465 -12.24 9.17 16.64
CA ASP A 465 -11.11 10.09 16.45
C ASP A 465 -11.22 11.34 17.33
N ALA A 466 -12.43 11.80 17.65
CA ALA A 466 -12.61 12.90 18.57
C ALA A 466 -12.14 12.56 20.00
N GLU A 467 -12.18 11.27 20.39
CA GLU A 467 -11.66 10.83 21.70
C GLU A 467 -10.14 10.67 21.70
N LEU A 468 -9.56 10.21 20.59
CA LEU A 468 -8.08 10.11 20.46
C LEU A 468 -7.44 11.50 20.32
N GLU A 469 -8.02 12.38 19.50
CA GLU A 469 -7.58 13.78 19.41
C GLU A 469 -7.83 14.55 20.71
N ALA A 470 -8.97 14.32 21.38
CA ALA A 470 -9.25 14.91 22.68
C ALA A 470 -8.29 14.38 23.76
N ASN A 471 -7.90 13.11 23.69
CA ASN A 471 -6.92 12.53 24.61
C ASN A 471 -5.49 13.01 24.31
N ALA A 472 -5.12 13.17 23.04
CA ALA A 472 -3.85 13.77 22.64
C ALA A 472 -3.79 15.28 23.01
N ALA A 473 -4.85 16.02 22.70
CA ALA A 473 -4.99 17.44 23.11
C ALA A 473 -5.04 17.62 24.63
N SER A 474 -5.70 16.73 25.36
CA SER A 474 -5.77 16.72 26.83
C SER A 474 -4.40 16.44 27.46
N LYS A 475 -3.60 15.55 26.86
CA LYS A 475 -2.21 15.30 27.30
C LYS A 475 -1.30 16.49 27.03
N THR A 476 -1.46 17.16 25.88
CA THR A 476 -0.72 18.36 25.54
C THR A 476 -1.08 19.52 26.46
N ILE A 477 -2.37 19.71 26.80
CA ILE A 477 -2.83 20.70 27.75
C ILE A 477 -2.36 20.37 29.16
N GLY A 478 -2.36 19.10 29.53
CA GLY A 478 -1.83 18.62 30.84
C GLY A 478 -0.33 18.90 31.00
N ALA A 479 0.46 18.64 29.94
CA ALA A 479 1.91 18.92 29.93
C ALA A 479 2.21 20.44 29.99
N VAL A 480 1.46 21.26 29.25
CA VAL A 480 1.57 22.73 29.31
C VAL A 480 1.14 23.28 30.68
N ALA A 481 0.07 22.73 31.27
CA ALA A 481 -0.39 23.13 32.61
C ALA A 481 0.65 22.74 33.69
N ALA A 482 1.28 21.56 33.59
CA ALA A 482 2.32 21.12 34.49
C ALA A 482 3.59 22.03 34.40
N MET A 483 3.98 22.43 33.19
CA MET A 483 5.09 23.38 32.98
C MET A 483 4.76 24.76 33.56
N VAL A 484 3.54 25.26 33.42
CA VAL A 484 3.13 26.56 33.95
C VAL A 484 3.08 26.53 35.48
N VAL A 485 2.55 25.47 36.08
CA VAL A 485 2.53 25.29 37.53
C VAL A 485 3.94 25.15 38.11
N GLY A 486 4.83 24.41 37.42
CA GLY A 486 6.24 24.30 37.80
C GLY A 486 7.01 25.64 37.75
N ALA A 487 6.73 26.46 36.69
CA ALA A 487 7.34 27.78 36.56
C ALA A 487 6.83 28.79 37.60
N VAL A 488 5.52 28.73 37.97
CA VAL A 488 4.96 29.58 39.02
C VAL A 488 5.45 29.18 40.40
N ALA A 489 5.62 27.89 40.67
CA ALA A 489 6.19 27.40 41.91
C ALA A 489 7.69 27.79 42.08
N ALA A 490 8.45 27.80 40.99
CA ALA A 490 9.84 28.25 40.99
C ALA A 490 9.99 29.79 41.18
N MET A 491 9.00 30.59 40.82
CA MET A 491 8.97 32.02 41.03
C MET A 491 8.54 32.45 42.46
N LEU A 492 7.90 31.55 43.20
CA LEU A 492 7.45 31.79 44.58
C LEU A 492 8.47 31.36 45.65
N VAL A 493 9.56 30.70 45.26
CA VAL A 493 10.62 30.21 46.15
C VAL A 493 11.93 31.00 45.95
N ALA A 494 11.98 31.92 44.98
CA ALA A 494 13.06 32.90 44.78
C ALA A 494 12.65 34.27 45.30
#